data_d697ed886d53f0c47744b3b15965f3a7
#
_entry.id   d697ed886d53f0c47744b3b15965f3a7
#
_cell.length_a   1.000
_cell.length_b   1.000
_cell.length_c   1.000
_cell.angle_alpha   90.00
_cell.angle_beta   90.00
_cell.angle_gamma   90.00
#
_symmetry.space_group_name_H-M   'P 1'
#
loop_
_entity.id
_entity.type
_entity.pdbx_description
1 polymer ?
#
loop_
_entity_poly.entity_id
_entity_poly.type
_entity_poly.pdbx_seq_one_letter_code
_entity_poly.pdbx_strand_id
1 'polypeptide(L)'
;MPLSLSKKGSGFSIDLTKANIYQISFQFLGVGIVEFGVYSPSGEFIVAHVFENANQNIYSYMDTAILPLNYECVNTGVTVGNSGINVLCATVNSEGSREALYTIFESIQTPDFISTTSAAERPILSIQSKATVNALRNKVEVVPQNLSIAADGKPAIIRIWKNVDTLTNSSFTPMPNNQSSIQYDTAATAFTTDANSFLISSYIVYNGQSEVINLENIFSANKQSITYNNADEAESITITIQRASTAAAETSVLASLSWAEIR
;
A
#
# COMPACT_ATOMS: atom_id res chain seq x y z
N MET A 1 39.53 12.34 -4.09
CA MET A 1 39.30 13.77 -4.28
C MET A 1 38.13 14.17 -3.39
N PRO A 2 38.28 15.10 -2.42
CA PRO A 2 37.15 15.56 -1.65
C PRO A 2 36.21 16.32 -2.57
N LEU A 3 34.93 15.93 -2.58
CA LEU A 3 33.85 16.65 -3.25
C LEU A 3 33.61 17.96 -2.47
N SER A 4 34.08 19.08 -3.04
CA SER A 4 33.75 20.40 -2.50
C SER A 4 32.32 20.73 -2.85
N LEU A 5 31.42 20.59 -1.88
CA LEU A 5 30.06 21.11 -1.99
C LEU A 5 30.10 22.59 -1.67
N SER A 6 30.09 23.43 -2.68
CA SER A 6 30.02 24.85 -2.47
C SER A 6 28.67 25.42 -2.89
N LYS A 7 27.78 25.62 -1.95
CA LYS A 7 27.01 26.87 -2.00
C LYS A 7 28.04 27.95 -1.73
N LYS A 8 28.19 28.94 -2.63
CA LYS A 8 29.18 30.01 -2.55
C LYS A 8 29.51 30.38 -1.09
N GLY A 9 30.66 29.92 -0.57
CA GLY A 9 31.20 30.42 0.69
C GLY A 9 31.11 29.52 1.93
N SER A 10 30.53 28.30 1.90
CA SER A 10 30.46 27.46 3.13
C SER A 10 31.82 26.90 3.59
N GLY A 11 32.78 26.78 2.68
CA GLY A 11 34.09 26.18 2.98
C GLY A 11 34.03 24.70 3.45
N PHE A 12 32.83 24.08 3.44
CA PHE A 12 32.64 22.72 3.92
C PHE A 12 32.99 21.69 2.85
N SER A 13 33.76 20.68 3.24
CA SER A 13 34.15 19.54 2.39
C SER A 13 33.66 18.25 3.04
N ILE A 14 32.84 17.48 2.30
CA ILE A 14 32.40 16.18 2.78
C ILE A 14 33.54 15.19 2.76
N ASP A 15 33.75 14.51 3.90
CA ASP A 15 34.59 13.35 4.03
C ASP A 15 33.73 12.08 3.88
N LEU A 16 33.78 11.46 2.71
CA LEU A 16 33.00 10.25 2.41
C LEU A 16 33.49 9.00 3.14
N THR A 17 34.61 9.08 3.84
CA THR A 17 35.15 7.97 4.67
C THR A 17 34.49 7.93 6.04
N LYS A 18 33.74 8.95 6.38
CA LYS A 18 33.02 9.10 7.67
C LYS A 18 31.50 8.93 7.50
N ALA A 19 30.84 8.66 8.60
CA ALA A 19 29.39 8.72 8.64
C ALA A 19 28.92 10.17 8.49
N ASN A 20 28.08 10.42 7.49
CA ASN A 20 27.48 11.72 7.23
C ASN A 20 25.96 11.64 7.34
N ILE A 21 25.33 12.73 7.78
CA ILE A 21 23.88 12.86 7.83
C ILE A 21 23.46 13.67 6.61
N TYR A 22 22.66 13.05 5.75
CA TYR A 22 22.07 13.68 4.57
C TYR A 22 20.62 13.96 4.83
N GLN A 23 20.11 15.07 4.31
CA GLN A 23 18.70 15.41 4.33
C GLN A 23 18.25 15.83 2.94
N ILE A 24 17.07 15.34 2.56
CA ILE A 24 16.35 15.80 1.36
C ILE A 24 15.06 16.43 1.86
N SER A 25 14.82 17.68 1.47
CA SER A 25 13.58 18.42 1.77
C SER A 25 12.84 18.68 0.47
N PHE A 26 11.55 18.36 0.42
CA PHE A 26 10.73 18.57 -0.78
C PHE A 26 9.26 18.76 -0.41
N GLN A 27 8.53 19.45 -1.29
CA GLN A 27 7.09 19.53 -1.22
C GLN A 27 6.48 18.47 -2.11
N PHE A 28 5.59 17.68 -1.55
CA PHE A 28 4.94 16.57 -2.28
C PHE A 28 4.11 17.05 -3.48
N LEU A 29 3.68 18.28 -3.55
CA LEU A 29 2.92 18.83 -4.69
C LEU A 29 3.59 18.62 -6.07
N GLY A 30 4.83 18.15 -6.09
CA GLY A 30 5.53 17.73 -7.30
C GLY A 30 5.96 18.86 -8.23
N VAL A 31 5.79 20.11 -7.80
CA VAL A 31 6.17 21.31 -8.54
C VAL A 31 7.00 22.28 -7.69
N GLY A 32 7.28 21.89 -6.46
CA GLY A 32 8.08 22.71 -5.52
C GLY A 32 9.58 22.54 -5.69
N ILE A 33 10.32 23.19 -4.82
CA ILE A 33 11.78 23.09 -4.73
C ILE A 33 12.13 21.80 -4.01
N VAL A 34 13.19 21.11 -4.48
CA VAL A 34 13.80 19.98 -3.77
C VAL A 34 15.20 20.38 -3.35
N GLU A 35 15.49 20.35 -2.06
CA GLU A 35 16.78 20.66 -1.50
C GLU A 35 17.49 19.41 -1.01
N PHE A 36 18.74 19.23 -1.43
CA PHE A 36 19.64 18.18 -0.96
C PHE A 36 20.72 18.83 -0.10
N GLY A 37 20.91 18.31 1.08
CA GLY A 37 21.93 18.86 1.98
C GLY A 37 22.58 17.82 2.88
N VAL A 38 23.54 18.29 3.64
CA VAL A 38 24.34 17.50 4.58
C VAL A 38 24.52 18.33 5.86
N TYR A 39 24.53 17.66 6.99
CA TYR A 39 24.87 18.30 8.25
C TYR A 39 26.38 18.37 8.45
N SER A 40 26.87 19.56 8.78
CA SER A 40 28.26 19.76 9.21
C SER A 40 28.52 19.11 10.58
N PRO A 41 29.77 18.90 10.99
CA PRO A 41 30.09 18.44 12.34
C PRO A 41 29.61 19.37 13.46
N SER A 42 29.36 20.64 13.15
CA SER A 42 28.75 21.62 14.08
C SER A 42 27.23 21.54 14.16
N GLY A 43 26.58 20.68 13.37
CA GLY A 43 25.12 20.54 13.32
C GLY A 43 24.43 21.54 12.39
N GLU A 44 25.17 22.31 11.59
CA GLU A 44 24.60 23.21 10.60
C GLU A 44 24.18 22.45 9.33
N PHE A 45 22.95 22.69 8.84
CA PHE A 45 22.48 22.14 7.57
C PHE A 45 23.05 22.93 6.39
N ILE A 46 23.80 22.26 5.55
CA ILE A 46 24.44 22.85 4.37
C ILE A 46 23.77 22.30 3.12
N VAL A 47 23.07 23.18 2.38
CA VAL A 47 22.44 22.81 1.11
C VAL A 47 23.52 22.59 0.06
N ALA A 48 23.55 21.37 -0.48
CA ALA A 48 24.49 20.95 -1.50
C ALA A 48 23.97 21.17 -2.92
N HIS A 49 22.66 20.91 -3.14
CA HIS A 49 22.03 21.04 -4.43
C HIS A 49 20.56 21.39 -4.27
N VAL A 50 20.01 22.13 -5.23
CA VAL A 50 18.59 22.49 -5.28
C VAL A 50 18.07 22.20 -6.69
N PHE A 51 16.97 21.48 -6.77
CA PHE A 51 16.16 21.41 -7.99
C PHE A 51 15.05 22.47 -7.91
N GLU A 52 15.13 23.44 -8.80
CA GLU A 52 14.15 24.54 -8.90
C GLU A 52 13.05 24.12 -9.87
N ASN A 53 12.03 23.42 -9.37
CA ASN A 53 10.90 22.95 -10.19
C ASN A 53 9.75 23.96 -10.24
N ALA A 54 9.77 24.98 -9.38
CA ALA A 54 8.70 25.95 -9.25
C ALA A 54 8.53 26.76 -10.55
N ASN A 55 7.33 26.71 -11.11
CA ASN A 55 6.94 27.39 -12.36
C ASN A 55 7.74 26.97 -13.61
N GLN A 56 8.47 25.84 -13.56
CA GLN A 56 9.27 25.37 -14.68
C GLN A 56 8.76 24.05 -15.27
N ASN A 57 8.14 23.20 -14.46
CA ASN A 57 7.67 21.89 -14.88
C ASN A 57 6.25 21.95 -15.43
N ILE A 58 6.02 21.30 -16.57
CA ILE A 58 4.68 21.10 -17.14
C ILE A 58 3.95 19.97 -16.40
N TYR A 59 4.69 19.01 -15.85
CA TYR A 59 4.18 17.88 -15.09
C TYR A 59 4.81 17.84 -13.71
N SER A 60 4.12 17.23 -12.74
CA SER A 60 4.70 16.96 -11.43
C SER A 60 5.90 16.02 -11.57
N TYR A 61 6.98 16.28 -10.83
CA TYR A 61 8.15 15.38 -10.77
C TYR A 61 7.90 14.15 -9.89
N MET A 62 6.82 14.15 -9.13
CA MET A 62 6.44 13.05 -8.25
C MET A 62 4.94 12.82 -8.36
N ASP A 63 4.54 11.60 -8.71
CA ASP A 63 3.14 11.25 -8.96
C ASP A 63 2.40 10.75 -7.72
N THR A 64 3.13 10.35 -6.69
CA THR A 64 2.55 9.81 -5.44
C THR A 64 3.38 10.22 -4.23
N ALA A 65 2.71 10.39 -3.08
CA ALA A 65 3.37 10.61 -1.80
C ALA A 65 3.97 9.33 -1.20
N ILE A 66 3.53 8.17 -1.67
CA ILE A 66 3.90 6.87 -1.13
C ILE A 66 4.99 6.28 -2.02
N LEU A 67 6.22 6.69 -1.79
CA LEU A 67 7.39 6.13 -2.47
C LEU A 67 8.29 5.46 -1.44
N PRO A 68 8.86 4.29 -1.76
CA PRO A 68 9.86 3.67 -0.91
C PRO A 68 11.13 4.52 -0.91
N LEU A 69 11.77 4.61 0.25
CA LEU A 69 13.12 5.16 0.33
C LEU A 69 14.10 4.13 -0.26
N ASN A 70 14.74 4.49 -1.35
CA ASN A 70 15.70 3.64 -2.05
C ASN A 70 17.10 4.26 -2.00
N TYR A 71 18.11 3.42 -1.79
CA TYR A 71 19.52 3.77 -1.87
C TYR A 71 20.18 2.95 -2.95
N GLU A 72 20.79 3.62 -3.90
CA GLU A 72 21.48 2.98 -5.00
C GLU A 72 22.91 3.50 -5.13
N CYS A 73 23.86 2.60 -5.38
CA CYS A 73 25.22 2.92 -5.70
C CYS A 73 25.59 2.29 -7.04
N VAL A 74 25.75 3.11 -8.05
CA VAL A 74 26.09 2.68 -9.41
C VAL A 74 27.51 3.09 -9.77
N ASN A 75 28.33 2.13 -10.14
CA ASN A 75 29.65 2.40 -10.71
C ASN A 75 29.53 2.76 -12.19
N THR A 76 29.95 3.94 -12.57
CA THR A 76 29.94 4.41 -13.96
C THR A 76 31.20 4.05 -14.75
N GLY A 77 32.14 3.32 -14.14
CA GLY A 77 33.40 2.89 -14.76
C GLY A 77 34.06 1.75 -14.01
N VAL A 78 35.21 1.32 -14.50
CA VAL A 78 36.05 0.27 -13.84
C VAL A 78 36.59 0.81 -12.53
N THR A 79 36.26 0.13 -11.43
CA THR A 79 36.78 0.46 -10.09
C THR A 79 37.89 -0.47 -9.68
N VAL A 80 38.87 0.05 -8.94
CA VAL A 80 40.02 -0.72 -8.43
C VAL A 80 39.66 -1.56 -7.18
N GLY A 81 38.42 -1.51 -6.73
CA GLY A 81 37.91 -2.23 -5.55
C GLY A 81 36.41 -2.20 -5.45
N ASN A 82 35.86 -2.87 -4.44
CA ASN A 82 34.44 -2.86 -4.17
C ASN A 82 34.01 -1.47 -3.68
N SER A 83 33.00 -0.89 -4.34
CA SER A 83 32.33 0.33 -3.90
C SER A 83 30.99 -0.04 -3.28
N GLY A 84 30.62 0.60 -2.20
CA GLY A 84 29.35 0.34 -1.52
C GLY A 84 28.91 1.51 -0.66
N ILE A 85 27.64 1.53 -0.31
CA ILE A 85 27.04 2.44 0.64
C ILE A 85 26.65 1.64 1.88
N ASN A 86 27.10 2.08 3.06
CA ASN A 86 26.64 1.57 4.34
C ASN A 86 25.56 2.52 4.88
N VAL A 87 24.31 2.08 4.90
CA VAL A 87 23.21 2.84 5.49
C VAL A 87 23.08 2.45 6.95
N LEU A 88 23.30 3.38 7.86
CA LEU A 88 23.16 3.15 9.31
C LEU A 88 21.72 3.24 9.76
N CYS A 89 21.01 4.26 9.34
CA CYS A 89 19.59 4.45 9.56
C CYS A 89 19.01 5.44 8.55
N ALA A 90 17.70 5.40 8.38
CA ALA A 90 16.96 6.37 7.58
C ALA A 90 15.59 6.62 8.18
N THR A 91 15.11 7.84 8.09
CA THR A 91 13.75 8.20 8.47
C THR A 91 13.14 9.10 7.42
N VAL A 92 11.83 8.97 7.21
CA VAL A 92 11.04 9.88 6.41
C VAL A 92 10.05 10.55 7.34
N ASN A 93 10.11 11.87 7.43
CA ASN A 93 9.21 12.67 8.25
C ASN A 93 8.40 13.58 7.34
N SER A 94 7.09 13.68 7.59
CA SER A 94 6.27 14.74 7.00
C SER A 94 6.10 15.87 8.00
N GLU A 95 6.30 17.09 7.55
CA GLU A 95 5.99 18.31 8.33
C GLU A 95 4.51 18.66 8.11
N GLY A 96 3.83 19.00 9.19
CA GLY A 96 2.42 19.37 9.18
C GLY A 96 1.50 18.32 9.81
N SER A 97 0.28 18.74 10.16
CA SER A 97 -0.75 17.80 10.60
C SER A 97 -1.17 16.95 9.41
N ARG A 98 -1.31 15.65 9.61
CA ARG A 98 -2.15 14.81 8.76
C ARG A 98 -3.61 15.23 8.97
N GLU A 99 -3.99 16.37 8.43
CA GLU A 99 -5.41 16.53 8.17
C GLU A 99 -5.74 15.50 7.09
N ALA A 100 -6.59 14.57 7.44
CA ALA A 100 -7.17 13.64 6.47
C ALA A 100 -7.89 14.51 5.44
N LEU A 101 -7.23 14.76 4.32
CA LEU A 101 -7.62 15.75 3.33
C LEU A 101 -9.03 15.50 2.79
N TYR A 102 -9.45 14.29 2.74
CA TYR A 102 -10.84 13.87 2.49
C TYR A 102 -10.90 12.36 2.66
N THR A 103 -11.64 11.90 3.64
CA THR A 103 -11.83 10.47 3.87
C THR A 103 -13.27 10.09 3.52
N ILE A 104 -13.44 9.18 2.58
CA ILE A 104 -14.71 8.56 2.28
C ILE A 104 -14.73 7.20 2.98
N PHE A 105 -15.78 6.93 3.72
CA PHE A 105 -16.04 5.61 4.29
C PHE A 105 -17.06 4.87 3.43
N GLU A 106 -16.70 3.66 3.04
CA GLU A 106 -17.51 2.79 2.20
C GLU A 106 -17.58 1.40 2.78
N SER A 107 -18.60 0.66 2.38
CA SER A 107 -18.72 -0.75 2.73
C SER A 107 -19.45 -1.53 1.65
N ILE A 108 -19.14 -2.82 1.58
CA ILE A 108 -19.82 -3.78 0.72
C ILE A 108 -20.04 -5.08 1.49
N GLN A 109 -21.15 -5.72 1.23
CA GLN A 109 -21.44 -7.06 1.77
C GLN A 109 -21.74 -8.04 0.65
N THR A 110 -21.57 -9.32 0.94
CA THR A 110 -22.08 -10.37 0.07
C THR A 110 -23.60 -10.28 -0.01
N PRO A 111 -24.21 -10.51 -1.18
CA PRO A 111 -25.65 -10.35 -1.35
C PRO A 111 -26.46 -11.34 -0.52
N ASP A 112 -25.88 -12.49 -0.20
CA ASP A 112 -26.49 -13.57 0.57
C ASP A 112 -25.40 -14.40 1.25
N PHE A 113 -25.81 -15.38 2.05
CA PHE A 113 -24.90 -16.39 2.57
C PHE A 113 -24.28 -17.20 1.43
N ILE A 114 -22.96 -17.19 1.36
CA ILE A 114 -22.22 -17.95 0.37
C ILE A 114 -21.83 -19.28 0.98
N SER A 115 -22.32 -20.35 0.39
CA SER A 115 -22.13 -21.71 0.87
C SER A 115 -20.95 -22.41 0.21
N THR A 116 -20.28 -23.27 0.98
CA THR A 116 -19.33 -24.23 0.45
C THR A 116 -19.45 -25.58 1.16
N THR A 117 -19.45 -26.64 0.37
CA THR A 117 -19.32 -28.03 0.85
C THR A 117 -17.90 -28.56 0.63
N SER A 118 -17.07 -27.80 -0.09
CA SER A 118 -15.72 -28.18 -0.46
C SER A 118 -14.73 -27.94 0.69
N ALA A 119 -13.75 -28.81 0.80
CA ALA A 119 -12.55 -28.56 1.60
C ALA A 119 -11.59 -27.57 0.91
N ALA A 120 -11.79 -27.26 -0.37
CA ALA A 120 -11.03 -26.26 -1.09
C ALA A 120 -11.47 -24.85 -0.65
N GLU A 121 -10.53 -23.95 -0.58
CA GLU A 121 -10.74 -22.53 -0.29
C GLU A 121 -11.46 -21.85 -1.47
N ARG A 122 -12.43 -20.98 -1.16
CA ARG A 122 -13.25 -20.27 -2.14
C ARG A 122 -13.31 -18.77 -1.82
N PRO A 123 -13.15 -17.87 -2.81
CA PRO A 123 -13.40 -16.44 -2.62
C PRO A 123 -14.89 -16.18 -2.43
N ILE A 124 -15.21 -15.18 -1.60
CA ILE A 124 -16.60 -14.75 -1.32
C ILE A 124 -16.80 -13.26 -1.56
N LEU A 125 -15.75 -12.48 -1.37
CA LEU A 125 -15.76 -11.04 -1.55
C LEU A 125 -14.37 -10.58 -1.91
N SER A 126 -14.26 -9.84 -2.99
CA SER A 126 -13.01 -9.18 -3.39
C SER A 126 -13.26 -7.70 -3.61
N ILE A 127 -12.32 -6.87 -3.18
CA ILE A 127 -12.26 -5.45 -3.55
C ILE A 127 -10.95 -5.19 -4.29
N GLN A 128 -10.99 -4.29 -5.24
CA GLN A 128 -9.84 -3.95 -6.08
C GLN A 128 -9.84 -2.45 -6.39
N SER A 129 -8.66 -1.82 -6.41
CA SER A 129 -8.52 -0.44 -6.82
C SER A 129 -8.82 -0.27 -8.31
N LYS A 130 -9.57 0.78 -8.69
CA LYS A 130 -9.77 1.16 -10.09
C LYS A 130 -8.50 1.80 -10.64
N ALA A 131 -8.29 1.69 -11.94
CA ALA A 131 -7.20 2.41 -12.62
C ALA A 131 -7.40 3.93 -12.61
N THR A 132 -8.65 4.37 -12.72
CA THR A 132 -9.00 5.79 -12.81
C THR A 132 -10.20 6.13 -11.93
N VAL A 133 -10.20 7.33 -11.39
CA VAL A 133 -11.32 7.97 -10.68
C VAL A 133 -11.55 9.32 -11.34
N ASN A 134 -12.79 9.60 -11.78
CA ASN A 134 -13.13 10.84 -12.51
C ASN A 134 -12.21 11.12 -13.71
N ALA A 135 -11.90 10.08 -14.49
CA ALA A 135 -10.98 10.12 -15.64
C ALA A 135 -9.52 10.48 -15.31
N LEU A 136 -9.16 10.62 -14.05
CA LEU A 136 -7.78 10.80 -13.59
C LEU A 136 -7.23 9.47 -13.07
N ARG A 137 -5.92 9.28 -13.19
CA ARG A 137 -5.24 8.13 -12.58
C ARG A 137 -5.57 8.06 -11.09
N ASN A 138 -5.94 6.88 -10.63
CA ASN A 138 -6.29 6.66 -9.23
C ASN A 138 -5.04 6.77 -8.35
N LYS A 139 -5.05 7.71 -7.41
CA LYS A 139 -3.99 7.93 -6.40
C LYS A 139 -4.52 7.74 -4.98
N VAL A 140 -5.72 7.22 -4.85
CA VAL A 140 -6.40 7.03 -3.56
C VAL A 140 -5.76 5.87 -2.83
N GLU A 141 -5.44 6.09 -1.57
CA GLU A 141 -5.06 5.04 -0.65
C GLU A 141 -6.30 4.49 0.04
N VAL A 142 -6.46 3.17 0.02
CA VAL A 142 -7.61 2.48 0.60
C VAL A 142 -7.16 1.64 1.77
N VAL A 143 -7.71 1.93 2.95
CA VAL A 143 -7.38 1.24 4.19
C VAL A 143 -8.60 0.46 4.67
N PRO A 144 -8.58 -0.88 4.61
CA PRO A 144 -9.62 -1.70 5.21
C PRO A 144 -9.78 -1.43 6.70
N GLN A 145 -11.03 -1.26 7.16
CA GLN A 145 -11.34 -0.89 8.54
C GLN A 145 -11.85 -2.10 9.33
N ASN A 146 -12.96 -2.67 8.88
CA ASN A 146 -13.59 -3.77 9.59
C ASN A 146 -14.08 -4.83 8.61
N LEU A 147 -13.96 -6.09 9.02
CA LEU A 147 -14.58 -7.23 8.38
C LEU A 147 -15.58 -7.84 9.36
N SER A 148 -16.86 -7.72 9.04
CA SER A 148 -17.95 -8.37 9.78
C SER A 148 -18.30 -9.68 9.10
N ILE A 149 -18.39 -10.77 9.87
CA ILE A 149 -18.63 -12.11 9.37
C ILE A 149 -19.71 -12.77 10.22
N ALA A 150 -20.66 -13.42 9.57
CA ALA A 150 -21.60 -14.33 10.21
C ALA A 150 -21.51 -15.70 9.56
N ALA A 151 -21.39 -16.77 10.34
CA ALA A 151 -21.32 -18.14 9.87
C ALA A 151 -22.55 -18.94 10.27
N ASP A 152 -23.05 -19.77 9.35
CA ASP A 152 -24.09 -20.75 9.56
C ASP A 152 -23.63 -22.12 9.07
N GLY A 153 -24.13 -23.20 9.71
CA GLY A 153 -23.73 -24.59 9.39
C GLY A 153 -22.49 -25.04 10.17
N LYS A 154 -21.38 -25.37 9.52
CA LYS A 154 -20.14 -25.81 10.19
C LYS A 154 -19.15 -24.67 10.38
N PRO A 155 -18.17 -24.82 11.29
CA PRO A 155 -17.13 -23.81 11.44
C PRO A 155 -16.41 -23.53 10.10
N ALA A 156 -16.20 -22.24 9.84
CA ALA A 156 -15.52 -21.73 8.67
C ALA A 156 -14.13 -21.22 9.01
N ILE A 157 -13.16 -21.48 8.16
CA ILE A 157 -11.89 -20.77 8.15
C ILE A 157 -12.05 -19.61 7.17
N ILE A 158 -11.84 -18.40 7.66
CA ILE A 158 -11.85 -17.18 6.87
C ILE A 158 -10.41 -16.73 6.68
N ARG A 159 -10.03 -16.44 5.45
CA ARG A 159 -8.71 -15.88 5.16
C ARG A 159 -8.83 -14.58 4.41
N ILE A 160 -7.87 -13.70 4.66
CA ILE A 160 -7.74 -12.40 4.02
C ILE A 160 -6.45 -12.43 3.21
N TRP A 161 -6.59 -12.33 1.91
CA TRP A 161 -5.49 -12.32 0.97
C TRP A 161 -5.31 -10.93 0.35
N LYS A 162 -4.08 -10.51 0.14
CA LYS A 162 -3.74 -9.37 -0.70
C LYS A 162 -3.18 -9.88 -2.03
N ASN A 163 -3.62 -9.27 -3.13
CA ASN A 163 -3.11 -9.49 -4.49
C ASN A 163 -3.12 -10.97 -4.91
N VAL A 164 -4.29 -11.61 -4.86
CA VAL A 164 -4.42 -12.94 -5.49
C VAL A 164 -4.16 -12.82 -6.99
N ASP A 165 -3.50 -13.82 -7.58
CA ASP A 165 -3.07 -13.79 -8.97
C ASP A 165 -4.28 -13.78 -9.94
N THR A 166 -5.15 -14.77 -9.82
CA THR A 166 -6.36 -14.86 -10.66
C THR A 166 -7.60 -15.15 -9.82
N LEU A 167 -8.73 -14.63 -10.27
CA LEU A 167 -10.05 -14.92 -9.75
C LEU A 167 -10.90 -15.52 -10.89
N THR A 168 -11.29 -16.78 -10.74
CA THR A 168 -12.12 -17.49 -11.73
C THR A 168 -13.56 -17.00 -11.65
N ASN A 169 -14.17 -16.70 -12.79
CA ASN A 169 -15.54 -16.16 -12.90
C ASN A 169 -15.76 -14.83 -12.16
N SER A 170 -14.71 -14.05 -11.94
CA SER A 170 -14.84 -12.72 -11.34
C SER A 170 -15.55 -11.74 -12.28
N SER A 171 -16.30 -10.83 -11.68
CA SER A 171 -16.99 -9.73 -12.38
C SER A 171 -16.94 -8.49 -11.52
N PHE A 172 -15.86 -7.73 -11.60
CA PHE A 172 -15.70 -6.52 -10.82
C PHE A 172 -16.70 -5.43 -11.23
N THR A 173 -17.47 -4.98 -10.28
CA THR A 173 -18.50 -3.95 -10.42
C THR A 173 -18.09 -2.69 -9.66
N PRO A 174 -18.17 -1.49 -10.24
CA PRO A 174 -17.96 -0.24 -9.52
C PRO A 174 -18.93 -0.09 -8.36
N MET A 175 -18.49 0.59 -7.30
CA MET A 175 -19.41 0.95 -6.20
C MET A 175 -20.56 1.82 -6.71
N PRO A 176 -21.78 1.67 -6.14
CA PRO A 176 -22.99 2.33 -6.65
C PRO A 176 -22.90 3.87 -6.69
N ASN A 177 -22.13 4.47 -5.80
CA ASN A 177 -22.03 5.93 -5.69
C ASN A 177 -21.09 6.59 -6.72
N ASN A 178 -20.43 5.83 -7.58
CA ASN A 178 -19.46 6.30 -8.60
C ASN A 178 -18.29 7.17 -8.08
N GLN A 179 -18.27 7.52 -6.81
CA GLN A 179 -17.20 8.33 -6.20
C GLN A 179 -16.09 7.46 -5.62
N SER A 180 -16.38 6.21 -5.27
CA SER A 180 -15.39 5.28 -4.74
C SER A 180 -14.31 4.94 -5.74
N SER A 181 -13.08 4.86 -5.25
CA SER A 181 -11.90 4.40 -5.99
C SER A 181 -11.84 2.88 -6.13
N ILE A 182 -12.80 2.17 -5.54
CA ILE A 182 -12.87 0.71 -5.46
C ILE A 182 -13.94 0.16 -6.41
N GLN A 183 -13.68 -1.02 -6.92
CA GLN A 183 -14.64 -1.94 -7.50
C GLN A 183 -14.63 -3.25 -6.70
N TYR A 184 -15.73 -3.98 -6.73
CA TYR A 184 -15.90 -5.20 -5.94
C TYR A 184 -16.39 -6.37 -6.79
N ASP A 185 -16.12 -7.59 -6.30
CA ASP A 185 -16.60 -8.84 -6.87
C ASP A 185 -17.09 -9.77 -5.77
N THR A 186 -18.24 -10.39 -6.00
CA THR A 186 -18.84 -11.43 -5.15
C THR A 186 -19.19 -12.70 -5.92
N ALA A 187 -18.81 -12.75 -7.21
CA ALA A 187 -19.16 -13.84 -8.11
C ALA A 187 -18.04 -14.88 -8.29
N ALA A 188 -16.82 -14.55 -7.93
CA ALA A 188 -15.68 -15.41 -8.09
C ALA A 188 -15.87 -16.77 -7.38
N THR A 189 -15.48 -17.85 -8.04
CA THR A 189 -15.71 -19.24 -7.57
C THR A 189 -14.42 -19.95 -7.17
N ALA A 190 -13.27 -19.50 -7.67
CA ALA A 190 -11.95 -20.01 -7.34
C ALA A 190 -10.90 -18.90 -7.50
N PHE A 191 -9.71 -19.12 -6.98
CA PHE A 191 -8.58 -18.22 -7.12
C PHE A 191 -7.26 -19.00 -7.18
N THR A 192 -6.22 -18.32 -7.68
CA THR A 192 -4.83 -18.78 -7.61
C THR A 192 -3.97 -17.77 -6.90
N THR A 193 -2.83 -18.22 -6.41
CA THR A 193 -1.81 -17.36 -5.78
C THR A 193 -0.49 -17.48 -6.50
N ASP A 194 0.28 -16.41 -6.51
CA ASP A 194 1.64 -16.33 -7.05
C ASP A 194 2.62 -15.78 -6.00
N ALA A 195 3.81 -15.37 -6.43
CA ALA A 195 4.83 -14.79 -5.56
C ALA A 195 4.43 -13.40 -4.98
N ASN A 196 3.46 -12.72 -5.58
CA ASN A 196 2.96 -11.41 -5.14
C ASN A 196 1.73 -11.51 -4.25
N SER A 197 1.19 -12.72 -4.07
CA SER A 197 0.01 -12.98 -3.25
C SER A 197 0.41 -13.17 -1.79
N PHE A 198 -0.26 -12.44 -0.88
CA PHE A 198 0.05 -12.48 0.55
C PHE A 198 -1.16 -12.87 1.38
N LEU A 199 -1.02 -13.91 2.20
CA LEU A 199 -1.97 -14.21 3.26
C LEU A 199 -1.75 -13.22 4.41
N ILE A 200 -2.71 -12.32 4.62
CA ILE A 200 -2.64 -11.30 5.68
C ILE A 200 -3.04 -11.89 7.02
N SER A 201 -4.15 -12.61 7.05
CA SER A 201 -4.68 -13.18 8.30
C SER A 201 -5.61 -14.35 8.05
N SER A 202 -5.83 -15.15 9.10
CA SER A 202 -6.73 -16.29 9.08
C SER A 202 -7.50 -16.37 10.40
N TYR A 203 -8.80 -16.61 10.33
CA TYR A 203 -9.73 -16.66 11.46
C TYR A 203 -10.60 -17.92 11.37
N ILE A 204 -11.09 -18.39 12.52
CA ILE A 204 -12.07 -19.46 12.59
C ILE A 204 -13.34 -18.89 13.18
N VAL A 205 -14.45 -18.97 12.45
CA VAL A 205 -15.76 -18.53 12.88
C VAL A 205 -16.63 -19.78 13.08
N TYR A 206 -17.27 -19.87 14.25
CA TYR A 206 -18.09 -21.00 14.60
C TYR A 206 -19.54 -20.82 14.17
N ASN A 207 -20.26 -21.91 14.06
CA ASN A 207 -21.67 -21.93 13.69
C ASN A 207 -22.53 -21.02 14.58
N GLY A 208 -23.38 -20.21 13.95
CA GLY A 208 -24.29 -19.30 14.62
C GLY A 208 -23.63 -18.09 15.29
N GLN A 209 -22.33 -17.88 15.03
CA GLN A 209 -21.59 -16.72 15.56
C GLN A 209 -21.40 -15.66 14.49
N SER A 210 -21.37 -14.41 14.95
CA SER A 210 -20.93 -13.27 14.19
C SER A 210 -19.72 -12.63 14.86
N GLU A 211 -18.74 -12.24 14.06
CA GLU A 211 -17.54 -11.57 14.53
C GLU A 211 -17.29 -10.30 13.73
N VAL A 212 -16.75 -9.29 14.40
CA VAL A 212 -16.21 -8.08 13.76
C VAL A 212 -14.71 -8.05 13.98
N ILE A 213 -13.97 -8.14 12.91
CA ILE A 213 -12.52 -8.15 12.89
C ILE A 213 -12.06 -6.73 12.54
N ASN A 214 -11.31 -6.10 13.46
CA ASN A 214 -10.70 -4.81 13.18
C ASN A 214 -9.46 -5.02 12.30
N LEU A 215 -9.54 -4.57 11.06
CA LEU A 215 -8.49 -4.66 10.06
C LEU A 215 -7.57 -3.45 10.07
N GLU A 216 -8.02 -2.30 10.55
CA GLU A 216 -7.25 -1.07 10.56
C GLU A 216 -5.90 -1.25 11.24
N ASN A 217 -5.87 -1.92 12.39
CA ASN A 217 -4.63 -2.20 13.11
C ASN A 217 -3.67 -3.09 12.33
N ILE A 218 -4.19 -4.04 11.55
CA ILE A 218 -3.38 -4.97 10.76
C ILE A 218 -2.80 -4.25 9.54
N PHE A 219 -3.63 -3.48 8.85
CA PHE A 219 -3.24 -2.79 7.62
C PHE A 219 -2.38 -1.56 7.90
N SER A 220 -2.68 -0.77 8.92
CA SER A 220 -1.90 0.41 9.30
C SER A 220 -0.54 0.05 9.89
N ALA A 221 -0.46 -0.97 10.74
CA ALA A 221 0.80 -1.42 11.35
C ALA A 221 1.78 -1.95 10.29
N ASN A 222 1.26 -2.62 9.26
CA ASN A 222 2.07 -3.21 8.19
C ASN A 222 2.18 -2.33 6.94
N LYS A 223 1.56 -1.13 6.94
CA LYS A 223 1.48 -0.23 5.77
C LYS A 223 1.01 -0.95 4.49
N GLN A 224 0.00 -1.80 4.63
CA GLN A 224 -0.52 -2.63 3.54
C GLN A 224 -1.84 -2.11 2.98
N SER A 225 -1.95 -0.80 2.77
CA SER A 225 -3.08 -0.22 2.05
C SER A 225 -3.23 -0.80 0.63
N ILE A 226 -4.40 -0.64 0.04
CA ILE A 226 -4.65 -0.95 -1.37
C ILE A 226 -4.49 0.33 -2.17
N THR A 227 -3.74 0.25 -3.25
CA THR A 227 -3.51 1.37 -4.17
C THR A 227 -3.61 0.88 -5.62
N TYR A 228 -3.73 1.81 -6.56
CA TYR A 228 -3.36 1.56 -7.95
C TYR A 228 -1.89 1.91 -8.09
N ASN A 229 -1.02 0.91 -8.16
CA ASN A 229 0.41 1.10 -8.01
C ASN A 229 1.08 1.77 -9.23
N ASN A 230 2.34 2.16 -9.10
CA ASN A 230 3.07 2.84 -10.17
C ASN A 230 3.44 1.92 -11.35
N ALA A 231 3.31 0.61 -11.20
CA ALA A 231 3.46 -0.36 -12.28
C ALA A 231 2.16 -0.56 -13.10
N ASP A 232 1.16 0.32 -12.91
CA ASP A 232 -0.17 0.22 -13.52
C ASP A 232 -0.95 -1.06 -13.15
N GLU A 233 -0.70 -1.55 -11.93
CA GLU A 233 -1.38 -2.73 -11.40
C GLU A 233 -2.38 -2.32 -10.31
N ALA A 234 -3.55 -2.93 -10.37
CA ALA A 234 -4.60 -2.76 -9.38
C ALA A 234 -4.38 -3.71 -8.21
N GLU A 235 -4.07 -3.18 -7.03
CA GLU A 235 -4.01 -4.01 -5.83
C GLU A 235 -5.42 -4.40 -5.37
N SER A 236 -5.51 -5.58 -4.74
CA SER A 236 -6.77 -6.17 -4.31
C SER A 236 -6.69 -6.79 -2.92
N ILE A 237 -7.85 -6.90 -2.27
CA ILE A 237 -8.07 -7.76 -1.09
C ILE A 237 -9.18 -8.74 -1.42
N THR A 238 -8.93 -10.00 -1.12
CA THR A 238 -9.87 -11.09 -1.31
C THR A 238 -10.13 -11.81 0.01
N ILE A 239 -11.39 -11.88 0.38
CA ILE A 239 -11.87 -12.65 1.52
C ILE A 239 -12.29 -14.03 1.01
N THR A 240 -11.77 -15.06 1.64
CA THR A 240 -12.03 -16.44 1.25
C THR A 240 -12.63 -17.23 2.41
N ILE A 241 -13.38 -18.27 2.07
CA ILE A 241 -13.86 -19.27 3.02
C ILE A 241 -13.32 -20.65 2.70
N GLN A 242 -13.10 -21.39 3.75
CA GLN A 242 -12.83 -22.82 3.69
C GLN A 242 -13.57 -23.51 4.82
N ARG A 243 -14.13 -24.70 4.56
CA ARG A 243 -14.71 -25.50 5.62
C ARG A 243 -13.64 -25.99 6.58
N ALA A 244 -13.83 -25.75 7.88
CA ALA A 244 -12.89 -26.19 8.92
C ALA A 244 -13.02 -27.70 9.28
N SER A 245 -14.08 -28.38 8.82
CA SER A 245 -14.38 -29.78 9.14
C SER A 245 -14.16 -30.68 7.93
N THR A 246 -13.68 -31.90 8.16
CA THR A 246 -13.57 -32.97 7.13
C THR A 246 -14.92 -33.62 6.84
N ALA A 247 -15.94 -33.48 7.70
CA ALA A 247 -17.27 -34.03 7.48
C ALA A 247 -17.95 -33.31 6.31
N ALA A 248 -18.67 -34.04 5.47
CA ALA A 248 -19.35 -33.54 4.28
C ALA A 248 -20.62 -32.72 4.63
N ALA A 249 -20.44 -31.62 5.36
CA ALA A 249 -21.54 -30.74 5.74
C ALA A 249 -21.27 -29.32 5.24
N GLU A 250 -22.34 -28.61 4.90
CA GLU A 250 -22.29 -27.27 4.37
C GLU A 250 -21.86 -26.25 5.42
N THR A 251 -21.08 -25.28 4.98
CA THR A 251 -20.72 -24.06 5.72
C THR A 251 -21.14 -22.88 4.88
N SER A 252 -21.89 -21.96 5.46
CA SER A 252 -22.35 -20.73 4.81
C SER A 252 -21.81 -19.52 5.55
N VAL A 253 -21.40 -18.50 4.81
CA VAL A 253 -20.85 -17.27 5.40
C VAL A 253 -21.44 -16.05 4.71
N LEU A 254 -21.87 -15.08 5.52
CA LEU A 254 -22.16 -13.71 5.12
C LEU A 254 -21.02 -12.83 5.56
N ALA A 255 -20.48 -12.03 4.66
CA ALA A 255 -19.36 -11.14 4.95
C ALA A 255 -19.67 -9.70 4.53
N SER A 256 -19.23 -8.74 5.36
CA SER A 256 -19.27 -7.31 5.04
C SER A 256 -17.92 -6.68 5.34
N LEU A 257 -17.34 -6.00 4.36
CA LEU A 257 -16.06 -5.32 4.46
C LEU A 257 -16.28 -3.80 4.38
N SER A 258 -15.72 -3.06 5.33
CA SER A 258 -15.69 -1.60 5.30
C SER A 258 -14.26 -1.09 5.17
N TRP A 259 -14.10 0.07 4.54
CA TRP A 259 -12.81 0.72 4.33
C TRP A 259 -12.90 2.24 4.34
N ALA A 260 -11.76 2.88 4.50
CA ALA A 260 -11.55 4.31 4.34
C ALA A 260 -10.75 4.58 3.05
N GLU A 261 -11.19 5.53 2.26
CA GLU A 261 -10.48 6.06 1.09
C GLU A 261 -9.86 7.41 1.45
N ILE A 262 -8.54 7.48 1.43
CA ILE A 262 -7.76 8.69 1.74
C ILE A 262 -7.36 9.35 0.42
N ARG A 263 -7.83 10.56 0.19
CA ARG A 263 -7.64 11.32 -1.06
C ARG A 263 -6.80 12.56 -0.86
#